data_c9ae80e549b2bed1bb9abf035f99bb69
#
_entry.id   c9ae80e549b2bed1bb9abf035f99bb69
#
_cell.length_a   1.000
_cell.length_b   1.000
_cell.length_c   1.000
_cell.angle_alpha   90.00
_cell.angle_beta   90.00
_cell.angle_gamma   90.00
#
_symmetry.space_group_name_H-M   'P 1'
#
loop_
_entity.id
_entity.type
_entity.pdbx_description
1 polymer ?
#
loop_
_entity_poly.entity_id
_entity_poly.type
_entity_poly.pdbx_seq_one_letter_code
_entity_poly.pdbx_strand_id
1 'polypeptide(L)'
;MQGRDGQPTYAHVTDDAAQPVLGSPYADWHDDGDAMALEQVQWLPPALPSKVIVLWKNFHALAIKQNQSIPLEPLYALRAPSSLAAHRQAVIKPASYDGAVFYEGELALVVGRRMRAVAPEHVRDHLLGCTIANDVSAMELINRDDSFAQWSRAKSFDTFGVLGPWIDTTFDWTSASVHTRVNGRERQNYPLSDMIFEPLTLLSRLSHDMTLEPGDLVLCGTSVGSLPMRPGTDVEIEIDGLGVLSNRYG
;
A
#
# COMPACT_ATOMS: atom_id res chain seq x y z
N MET A 1 5.05 -3.51 -14.78
CA MET A 1 6.51 -3.68 -14.94
C MET A 1 7.04 -2.86 -16.10
N GLN A 2 8.36 -2.72 -16.24
CA GLN A 2 8.96 -2.16 -17.45
C GLN A 2 9.04 -3.24 -18.53
N GLY A 3 8.49 -2.95 -19.71
CA GLY A 3 8.58 -3.84 -20.86
C GLY A 3 9.98 -3.88 -21.50
N ARG A 4 10.21 -4.80 -22.42
CA ARG A 4 11.52 -4.95 -23.12
C ARG A 4 11.91 -3.73 -23.95
N ASP A 5 10.94 -2.96 -24.40
CA ASP A 5 11.11 -1.69 -25.13
C ASP A 5 11.33 -0.48 -24.22
N GLY A 6 11.39 -0.71 -22.88
CA GLY A 6 11.52 0.33 -21.86
C GLY A 6 10.23 1.07 -21.54
N GLN A 7 9.08 0.70 -22.13
CA GLN A 7 7.79 1.30 -21.81
C GLN A 7 7.10 0.55 -20.66
N PRO A 8 6.30 1.26 -19.83
CA PRO A 8 5.48 0.60 -18.83
C PRO A 8 4.46 -0.34 -19.47
N THR A 9 4.36 -1.56 -18.95
CA THR A 9 3.34 -2.53 -19.35
C THR A 9 2.77 -3.24 -18.13
N TYR A 10 1.53 -3.71 -18.23
CA TYR A 10 0.97 -4.65 -17.28
C TYR A 10 1.47 -6.07 -17.59
N ALA A 11 1.44 -6.92 -16.60
CA ALA A 11 1.77 -8.33 -16.77
C ALA A 11 0.87 -9.20 -15.89
N HIS A 12 0.48 -10.34 -16.41
CA HIS A 12 -0.07 -11.44 -15.64
C HIS A 12 1.10 -12.16 -14.95
N VAL A 13 1.05 -12.24 -13.61
CA VAL A 13 2.11 -12.84 -12.80
C VAL A 13 1.68 -14.24 -12.41
N THR A 14 2.55 -15.21 -12.68
CA THR A 14 2.48 -16.59 -12.20
C THR A 14 3.56 -16.84 -11.16
N ASP A 15 3.66 -18.07 -10.61
CA ASP A 15 4.65 -18.41 -9.58
C ASP A 15 6.11 -18.10 -10.00
N ASP A 16 6.43 -18.23 -11.28
CA ASP A 16 7.82 -18.16 -11.79
C ASP A 16 8.06 -17.02 -12.78
N ALA A 17 7.00 -16.40 -13.33
CA ALA A 17 7.14 -15.48 -14.45
C ALA A 17 6.10 -14.36 -14.47
N ALA A 18 6.46 -13.27 -15.12
CA ALA A 18 5.57 -12.18 -15.50
C ALA A 18 5.35 -12.22 -17.02
N GLN A 19 4.13 -12.51 -17.45
CA GLN A 19 3.69 -12.53 -18.84
C GLN A 19 3.15 -11.13 -19.19
N PRO A 20 3.79 -10.39 -20.12
CA PRO A 20 3.24 -9.10 -20.57
C PRO A 20 1.84 -9.27 -21.11
N VAL A 21 1.01 -8.24 -20.95
CA VAL A 21 -0.36 -8.23 -21.46
C VAL A 21 -0.62 -6.97 -22.27
N LEU A 22 -1.39 -7.10 -23.33
CA LEU A 22 -2.00 -5.98 -24.05
C LEU A 22 -3.41 -5.76 -23.48
N GLY A 23 -3.73 -4.50 -23.17
CA GLY A 23 -4.98 -4.11 -22.52
C GLY A 23 -4.75 -3.55 -21.13
N SER A 24 -5.74 -3.68 -20.26
CA SER A 24 -5.71 -3.09 -18.91
C SER A 24 -6.29 -4.05 -17.89
N PRO A 25 -5.72 -4.16 -16.68
CA PRO A 25 -6.29 -4.98 -15.60
C PRO A 25 -7.66 -4.47 -15.14
N TYR A 26 -8.07 -3.28 -15.57
CA TYR A 26 -9.38 -2.67 -15.28
C TYR A 26 -10.40 -2.90 -16.39
N ALA A 27 -10.02 -3.58 -17.47
CA ALA A 27 -10.83 -3.90 -18.64
C ALA A 27 -10.39 -5.25 -19.24
N ASP A 28 -10.71 -5.49 -20.50
CA ASP A 28 -10.24 -6.70 -21.20
C ASP A 28 -8.74 -6.64 -21.48
N TRP A 29 -8.07 -7.76 -21.30
CA TRP A 29 -6.66 -7.95 -21.59
C TRP A 29 -6.38 -9.36 -22.12
N HIS A 30 -5.26 -9.54 -22.79
CA HIS A 30 -4.75 -10.83 -23.24
C HIS A 30 -3.22 -10.84 -23.20
N ASP A 31 -2.64 -12.03 -23.10
CA ASP A 31 -1.19 -12.21 -23.10
C ASP A 31 -0.56 -11.65 -24.38
N ASP A 32 0.59 -10.99 -24.27
CA ASP A 32 1.34 -10.40 -25.37
C ASP A 32 2.85 -10.53 -25.14
N GLY A 33 3.56 -11.05 -26.15
CA GLY A 33 5.02 -11.24 -26.09
C GLY A 33 5.46 -12.44 -25.25
N ASP A 34 6.75 -12.46 -24.88
CA ASP A 34 7.36 -13.54 -24.12
C ASP A 34 7.37 -13.26 -22.61
N ALA A 35 7.11 -14.28 -21.82
CA ALA A 35 7.23 -14.22 -20.37
C ALA A 35 8.67 -13.86 -19.91
N MET A 36 8.77 -13.22 -18.76
CA MET A 36 10.03 -12.82 -18.12
C MET A 36 10.10 -13.44 -16.72
N ALA A 37 11.24 -14.06 -16.36
CA ALA A 37 11.43 -14.56 -15.00
C ALA A 37 11.34 -13.42 -13.98
N LEU A 38 10.73 -13.67 -12.82
CA LEU A 38 10.42 -12.63 -11.82
C LEU A 38 11.67 -11.90 -11.30
N GLU A 39 12.84 -12.58 -11.27
CA GLU A 39 14.11 -11.99 -10.87
C GLU A 39 14.61 -10.93 -11.86
N GLN A 40 14.21 -11.03 -13.12
CA GLN A 40 14.60 -10.12 -14.21
C GLN A 40 13.62 -8.95 -14.37
N VAL A 41 12.46 -9.01 -13.69
CA VAL A 41 11.44 -7.97 -13.80
C VAL A 41 11.93 -6.68 -13.15
N GLN A 42 11.95 -5.60 -13.90
CA GLN A 42 12.01 -4.26 -13.35
C GLN A 42 10.60 -3.83 -12.96
N TRP A 43 10.34 -3.87 -11.65
CA TRP A 43 9.03 -3.56 -11.11
C TRP A 43 8.72 -2.07 -11.21
N LEU A 44 7.46 -1.77 -11.49
CA LEU A 44 6.85 -0.44 -11.37
C LEU A 44 5.71 -0.54 -10.34
N PRO A 45 5.24 0.58 -9.77
CA PRO A 45 4.05 0.53 -8.92
C PRO A 45 2.92 -0.21 -9.64
N PRO A 46 2.25 -1.18 -9.00
CA PRO A 46 1.31 -2.06 -9.67
C PRO A 46 0.01 -1.37 -10.09
N ALA A 47 -0.25 -0.14 -9.62
CA ALA A 47 -1.37 0.69 -9.99
C ALA A 47 -0.93 2.13 -10.23
N LEU A 48 -1.69 2.86 -11.05
CA LEU A 48 -1.52 4.29 -11.34
C LEU A 48 -2.78 5.05 -10.83
N PRO A 49 -2.85 5.37 -9.54
CA PRO A 49 -4.04 5.93 -8.93
C PRO A 49 -4.25 7.40 -9.27
N SER A 50 -5.52 7.83 -9.29
CA SER A 50 -5.85 9.26 -9.24
C SER A 50 -5.59 9.84 -7.85
N LYS A 51 -5.71 9.01 -6.81
CA LYS A 51 -5.42 9.32 -5.42
C LYS A 51 -5.04 8.08 -4.64
N VAL A 52 -4.30 8.29 -3.55
CA VAL A 52 -3.97 7.27 -2.55
C VAL A 52 -4.54 7.72 -1.21
N ILE A 53 -5.38 6.90 -0.62
CA ILE A 53 -6.00 7.13 0.69
C ILE A 53 -5.21 6.32 1.71
N VAL A 54 -4.76 6.96 2.79
CA VAL A 54 -3.98 6.33 3.85
C VAL A 54 -4.74 6.43 5.17
N LEU A 55 -4.93 5.29 5.83
CA LEU A 55 -5.71 5.20 7.07
C LEU A 55 -4.83 5.48 8.29
N TRP A 56 -5.42 6.17 9.26
CA TRP A 56 -4.88 6.34 10.59
C TRP A 56 -5.70 5.56 11.61
N LYS A 57 -5.02 4.88 12.53
CA LYS A 57 -5.64 4.20 13.69
C LYS A 57 -6.74 3.20 13.29
N ASN A 58 -6.44 2.33 12.34
CA ASN A 58 -7.38 1.30 11.88
C ASN A 58 -7.12 -0.09 12.52
N PHE A 59 -6.32 -0.18 13.60
CA PHE A 59 -6.05 -1.44 14.31
C PHE A 59 -6.31 -1.28 15.80
N HIS A 60 -7.03 -2.25 16.38
CA HIS A 60 -7.37 -2.26 17.81
C HIS A 60 -6.13 -2.27 18.70
N ALA A 61 -5.14 -3.14 18.41
CA ALA A 61 -3.92 -3.25 19.19
C ALA A 61 -3.13 -1.93 19.25
N LEU A 62 -3.07 -1.17 18.15
CA LEU A 62 -2.40 0.14 18.13
C LEU A 62 -3.17 1.17 18.95
N ALA A 63 -4.49 1.23 18.81
CA ALA A 63 -5.33 2.15 19.58
C ALA A 63 -5.19 1.90 21.10
N ILE A 64 -5.23 0.63 21.51
CA ILE A 64 -5.04 0.22 22.91
C ILE A 64 -3.64 0.62 23.41
N LYS A 65 -2.59 0.31 22.65
CA LYS A 65 -1.20 0.64 23.02
C LYS A 65 -0.99 2.15 23.20
N GLN A 66 -1.68 2.96 22.41
CA GLN A 66 -1.60 4.43 22.46
C GLN A 66 -2.59 5.04 23.46
N ASN A 67 -3.37 4.22 24.17
CA ASN A 67 -4.44 4.67 25.09
C ASN A 67 -5.42 5.65 24.40
N GLN A 68 -5.80 5.33 23.17
CA GLN A 68 -6.72 6.13 22.35
C GLN A 68 -8.06 5.42 22.20
N SER A 69 -9.14 6.18 22.07
CA SER A 69 -10.47 5.65 21.77
C SER A 69 -10.52 5.03 20.37
N ILE A 70 -11.35 4.03 20.21
CA ILE A 70 -11.69 3.47 18.89
C ILE A 70 -12.47 4.54 18.10
N PRO A 71 -12.06 4.87 16.87
CA PRO A 71 -12.77 5.85 16.06
C PRO A 71 -14.13 5.30 15.59
N LEU A 72 -15.13 6.17 15.51
CA LEU A 72 -16.47 5.82 15.00
C LEU A 72 -16.53 5.82 13.47
N GLU A 73 -15.61 6.54 12.84
CA GLU A 73 -15.48 6.71 11.39
C GLU A 73 -14.03 6.52 10.96
N PRO A 74 -13.77 6.09 9.70
CA PRO A 74 -12.41 6.01 9.19
C PRO A 74 -11.69 7.35 9.25
N LEU A 75 -10.50 7.36 9.84
CA LEU A 75 -9.62 8.53 9.87
C LEU A 75 -8.59 8.38 8.76
N TYR A 76 -8.59 9.30 7.79
CA TYR A 76 -7.72 9.17 6.62
C TYR A 76 -7.12 10.49 6.15
N ALA A 77 -6.05 10.39 5.40
CA ALA A 77 -5.47 11.48 4.64
C ALA A 77 -5.25 11.04 3.19
N LEU A 78 -5.00 12.02 2.30
CA LEU A 78 -4.58 11.74 0.94
C LEU A 78 -3.05 11.81 0.85
N ARG A 79 -2.47 10.86 0.14
CA ARG A 79 -1.07 10.82 -0.24
C ARG A 79 -0.94 11.17 -1.72
N ALA A 80 0.04 11.98 -2.08
CA ALA A 80 0.31 12.32 -3.48
C ALA A 80 0.70 11.06 -4.28
N PRO A 81 0.08 10.80 -5.45
CA PRO A 81 0.48 9.67 -6.31
C PRO A 81 1.95 9.71 -6.75
N SER A 82 2.56 10.90 -6.85
CA SER A 82 3.99 11.06 -7.16
C SER A 82 4.93 10.47 -6.10
N SER A 83 4.43 10.17 -4.90
CA SER A 83 5.23 9.52 -3.84
C SER A 83 5.41 8.02 -4.05
N LEU A 84 4.74 7.42 -5.03
CA LEU A 84 4.77 5.97 -5.22
C LEU A 84 6.13 5.49 -5.72
N ALA A 85 6.54 4.35 -5.18
CA ALA A 85 7.70 3.58 -5.58
C ALA A 85 7.33 2.10 -5.67
N ALA A 86 8.11 1.31 -6.40
CA ALA A 86 7.86 -0.10 -6.61
C ALA A 86 8.68 -0.99 -5.69
N HIS A 87 8.34 -2.27 -5.69
CA HIS A 87 9.17 -3.34 -5.14
C HIS A 87 10.62 -3.22 -5.60
N ARG A 88 11.57 -3.35 -4.66
CA ARG A 88 13.04 -3.21 -4.85
C ARG A 88 13.53 -1.80 -5.21
N GLN A 89 12.68 -0.80 -5.28
CA GLN A 89 13.13 0.59 -5.38
C GLN A 89 13.58 1.12 -4.02
N ALA A 90 14.55 2.05 -4.05
CA ALA A 90 15.04 2.69 -2.82
C ALA A 90 14.03 3.73 -2.32
N VAL A 91 13.89 3.79 -1.00
CA VAL A 91 13.24 4.91 -0.30
C VAL A 91 14.30 5.96 -0.02
N ILE A 92 14.11 7.17 -0.53
CA ILE A 92 15.08 8.26 -0.42
C ILE A 92 14.64 9.28 0.62
N LYS A 93 15.50 9.57 1.59
CA LYS A 93 15.23 10.64 2.54
C LYS A 93 15.26 11.99 1.84
N PRO A 94 14.19 12.80 1.89
CA PRO A 94 14.19 14.11 1.26
C PRO A 94 15.16 15.06 1.97
N ALA A 95 15.94 15.84 1.22
CA ALA A 95 16.88 16.80 1.76
C ALA A 95 16.21 17.93 2.59
N SER A 96 14.92 18.15 2.36
CA SER A 96 14.10 19.15 3.08
C SER A 96 13.58 18.66 4.45
N TYR A 97 13.90 17.42 4.85
CA TYR A 97 13.44 16.83 6.10
C TYR A 97 14.61 16.28 6.91
N ASP A 98 14.80 16.77 8.10
CA ASP A 98 15.90 16.43 9.02
C ASP A 98 15.52 15.36 10.06
N GLY A 99 14.20 15.10 10.26
CA GLY A 99 13.67 14.17 11.25
C GLY A 99 13.81 12.68 10.87
N ALA A 100 13.24 11.83 11.70
CA ALA A 100 13.25 10.38 11.52
C ALA A 100 12.19 9.92 10.51
N VAL A 101 12.54 8.92 9.70
CA VAL A 101 11.66 8.29 8.70
C VAL A 101 11.28 6.90 9.19
N PHE A 102 9.99 6.60 9.20
CA PHE A 102 9.42 5.36 9.73
C PHE A 102 8.92 4.46 8.59
N TYR A 103 9.04 3.14 8.77
CA TYR A 103 8.35 2.15 7.94
C TYR A 103 7.00 1.81 8.56
N GLU A 104 6.04 1.44 7.71
CA GLU A 104 4.71 0.96 8.11
C GLU A 104 4.26 -0.11 7.11
N GLY A 105 4.34 -1.40 7.51
CA GLY A 105 3.82 -2.51 6.70
C GLY A 105 2.30 -2.49 6.72
N GLU A 106 1.66 -2.59 5.54
CA GLU A 106 0.22 -2.47 5.38
C GLU A 106 -0.33 -3.33 4.25
N LEU A 107 -1.59 -3.74 4.40
CA LEU A 107 -2.42 -4.18 3.28
C LEU A 107 -2.88 -2.95 2.48
N ALA A 108 -2.79 -3.01 1.16
CA ALA A 108 -3.34 -2.00 0.25
C ALA A 108 -4.42 -2.62 -0.64
N LEU A 109 -5.58 -1.95 -0.72
CA LEU A 109 -6.70 -2.31 -1.59
C LEU A 109 -6.60 -1.54 -2.89
N VAL A 110 -6.89 -2.19 -4.00
CA VAL A 110 -6.86 -1.58 -5.34
C VAL A 110 -8.26 -1.57 -5.92
N VAL A 111 -8.78 -0.38 -6.20
CA VAL A 111 -10.11 -0.22 -6.81
C VAL A 111 -10.07 -0.69 -8.26
N GLY A 112 -11.00 -1.60 -8.62
CA GLY A 112 -11.12 -2.15 -9.98
C GLY A 112 -12.15 -1.45 -10.83
N ARG A 113 -13.24 -1.00 -10.22
CA ARG A 113 -14.34 -0.30 -10.89
C ARG A 113 -14.75 0.93 -10.11
N ARG A 114 -15.20 1.96 -10.82
CA ARG A 114 -15.65 3.21 -10.20
C ARG A 114 -16.69 2.95 -9.10
N MET A 115 -16.45 3.54 -7.91
CA MET A 115 -17.32 3.47 -6.75
C MET A 115 -17.82 4.85 -6.36
N ARG A 116 -19.13 4.97 -6.11
CA ARG A 116 -19.75 6.15 -5.54
C ARG A 116 -20.97 5.74 -4.73
N ALA A 117 -20.94 5.94 -3.43
CA ALA A 117 -21.99 5.55 -2.49
C ALA A 117 -22.40 4.06 -2.65
N VAL A 118 -21.40 3.15 -2.65
CA VAL A 118 -21.59 1.71 -2.83
C VAL A 118 -21.85 1.06 -1.48
N ALA A 119 -22.92 0.29 -1.37
CA ALA A 119 -23.25 -0.47 -0.17
C ALA A 119 -22.24 -1.62 0.07
N PRO A 120 -21.94 -1.99 1.34
CA PRO A 120 -20.87 -2.96 1.67
C PRO A 120 -20.99 -4.29 0.90
N GLU A 121 -22.20 -4.81 0.71
CA GLU A 121 -22.49 -6.06 0.01
C GLU A 121 -22.10 -6.05 -1.48
N HIS A 122 -21.95 -4.87 -2.09
CA HIS A 122 -21.58 -4.71 -3.50
C HIS A 122 -20.11 -4.29 -3.70
N VAL A 123 -19.36 -3.99 -2.64
CA VAL A 123 -18.00 -3.50 -2.73
C VAL A 123 -17.05 -4.50 -3.41
N ARG A 124 -17.27 -5.81 -3.17
CA ARG A 124 -16.42 -6.87 -3.76
C ARG A 124 -16.40 -6.80 -5.30
N ASP A 125 -17.50 -6.42 -5.93
CA ASP A 125 -17.62 -6.30 -7.40
C ASP A 125 -16.80 -5.12 -7.97
N HIS A 126 -16.37 -4.22 -7.10
CA HIS A 126 -15.59 -3.03 -7.45
C HIS A 126 -14.12 -3.12 -7.05
N LEU A 127 -13.73 -4.10 -6.24
CA LEU A 127 -12.35 -4.33 -5.84
C LEU A 127 -11.62 -5.10 -6.95
N LEU A 128 -10.46 -4.60 -7.42
CA LEU A 128 -9.58 -5.37 -8.30
C LEU A 128 -8.86 -6.46 -7.53
N GLY A 129 -8.31 -6.12 -6.37
CA GLY A 129 -7.52 -7.02 -5.55
C GLY A 129 -6.73 -6.29 -4.47
N CYS A 130 -5.73 -6.97 -3.94
CA CYS A 130 -4.89 -6.51 -2.86
C CYS A 130 -3.41 -6.51 -3.26
N THR A 131 -2.64 -5.62 -2.63
CA THR A 131 -1.18 -5.59 -2.72
C THR A 131 -0.59 -5.20 -1.37
N ILE A 132 0.73 -5.29 -1.23
CA ILE A 132 1.44 -4.90 -0.02
C ILE A 132 1.92 -3.47 -0.16
N ALA A 133 1.90 -2.70 0.94
CA ALA A 133 2.45 -1.37 1.00
C ALA A 133 3.44 -1.19 2.15
N ASN A 134 4.47 -0.36 1.92
CA ASN A 134 5.23 0.29 2.97
C ASN A 134 4.83 1.77 2.96
N ASP A 135 3.98 2.18 3.90
CA ASP A 135 3.48 3.55 4.03
C ASP A 135 4.49 4.42 4.79
N VAL A 136 5.64 4.66 4.15
CA VAL A 136 6.75 5.39 4.75
C VAL A 136 6.33 6.79 5.18
N SER A 137 6.76 7.18 6.39
CA SER A 137 6.23 8.36 7.08
C SER A 137 7.31 9.22 7.72
N ALA A 138 7.22 10.53 7.52
CA ALA A 138 7.97 11.55 8.24
C ALA A 138 7.15 12.01 9.47
N MET A 139 7.01 11.12 10.47
CA MET A 139 6.05 11.25 11.58
C MET A 139 6.13 12.57 12.34
N GLU A 140 7.35 13.12 12.51
CA GLU A 140 7.54 14.38 13.24
C GLU A 140 6.97 15.61 12.52
N LEU A 141 6.67 15.49 11.20
CA LEU A 141 6.00 16.57 10.47
C LEU A 141 4.51 16.68 10.79
N ILE A 142 3.88 15.59 11.22
CA ILE A 142 2.43 15.56 11.40
C ILE A 142 1.98 16.66 12.34
N ASN A 143 2.62 16.76 13.50
CA ASN A 143 2.29 17.72 14.55
C ASN A 143 3.38 18.79 14.75
N ARG A 144 4.16 19.10 13.70
CA ARG A 144 5.22 20.15 13.78
C ARG A 144 4.63 21.54 13.98
N ASP A 145 3.41 21.76 13.49
CA ASP A 145 2.62 22.95 13.69
C ASP A 145 1.32 22.57 14.38
N ASP A 146 1.08 23.11 15.58
CA ASP A 146 -0.09 22.76 16.40
C ASP A 146 -1.43 23.21 15.79
N SER A 147 -1.39 24.16 14.85
CA SER A 147 -2.62 24.68 14.21
C SER A 147 -3.16 23.77 13.11
N PHE A 148 -2.31 22.89 12.53
CA PHE A 148 -2.70 22.03 11.41
C PHE A 148 -1.85 20.76 11.31
N ALA A 149 -2.48 19.60 11.51
CA ALA A 149 -1.84 18.30 11.37
C ALA A 149 -1.51 17.99 9.89
N GLN A 150 -0.21 17.87 9.55
CA GLN A 150 0.27 17.75 8.18
C GLN A 150 0.42 16.29 7.71
N TRP A 151 -0.64 15.50 7.81
CA TRP A 151 -0.64 14.09 7.41
C TRP A 151 -0.24 13.89 5.96
N SER A 152 -0.89 14.59 5.03
CA SER A 152 -0.59 14.47 3.59
C SER A 152 0.87 14.80 3.28
N ARG A 153 1.43 15.85 3.91
CA ARG A 153 2.84 16.22 3.73
C ARG A 153 3.79 15.14 4.25
N ALA A 154 3.51 14.60 5.44
CA ALA A 154 4.35 13.59 6.09
C ALA A 154 4.45 12.28 5.28
N LYS A 155 3.45 11.99 4.47
CA LYS A 155 3.29 10.77 3.68
C LYS A 155 3.67 10.95 2.19
N SER A 156 3.78 12.19 1.66
CA SER A 156 3.82 12.48 0.22
C SER A 156 5.20 12.82 -0.35
N PHE A 157 6.28 12.59 0.39
CA PHE A 157 7.61 12.71 -0.21
C PHE A 157 7.82 11.63 -1.29
N ASP A 158 8.56 11.95 -2.33
CA ASP A 158 8.92 11.00 -3.38
C ASP A 158 9.50 9.72 -2.75
N THR A 159 9.13 8.58 -3.30
CA THR A 159 9.51 7.22 -2.85
C THR A 159 8.94 6.75 -1.51
N PHE A 160 8.09 7.53 -0.82
CA PHE A 160 7.56 7.15 0.49
C PHE A 160 6.36 6.18 0.41
N GLY A 161 5.75 5.99 -0.74
CA GLY A 161 4.65 5.03 -0.96
C GLY A 161 5.12 3.79 -1.71
N VAL A 162 5.84 2.87 -1.04
CA VAL A 162 6.30 1.65 -1.74
C VAL A 162 5.16 0.65 -1.84
N LEU A 163 4.93 0.11 -3.06
CA LEU A 163 3.84 -0.80 -3.38
C LEU A 163 4.33 -2.02 -4.14
N GLY A 164 3.63 -3.13 -3.99
CA GLY A 164 3.84 -4.34 -4.78
C GLY A 164 4.09 -5.59 -3.95
N PRO A 165 4.74 -6.61 -4.55
CA PRO A 165 5.27 -6.61 -5.92
C PRO A 165 4.18 -6.63 -7.00
N TRP A 166 3.03 -7.27 -6.77
CA TRP A 166 1.90 -7.41 -7.70
C TRP A 166 0.56 -7.14 -7.00
N ILE A 167 -0.53 -7.22 -7.75
CA ILE A 167 -1.91 -7.23 -7.25
C ILE A 167 -2.42 -8.66 -7.34
N ASP A 168 -2.86 -9.23 -6.22
CA ASP A 168 -3.60 -10.50 -6.21
C ASP A 168 -5.09 -10.20 -6.21
N THR A 169 -5.79 -10.68 -7.25
CA THR A 169 -7.22 -10.45 -7.46
C THR A 169 -8.12 -11.43 -6.70
N THR A 170 -7.52 -12.47 -6.10
CA THR A 170 -8.22 -13.56 -5.40
C THR A 170 -7.92 -13.61 -3.91
N PHE A 171 -7.04 -12.73 -3.43
CA PHE A 171 -6.54 -12.73 -2.06
C PHE A 171 -7.65 -12.66 -1.01
N ASP A 172 -7.58 -13.58 -0.04
CA ASP A 172 -8.43 -13.58 1.15
C ASP A 172 -7.64 -13.10 2.38
N TRP A 173 -7.97 -11.92 2.85
CA TRP A 173 -7.31 -11.28 4.00
C TRP A 173 -7.80 -11.76 5.36
N THR A 174 -8.87 -12.58 5.44
CA THR A 174 -9.57 -12.88 6.70
C THR A 174 -8.72 -13.62 7.73
N SER A 175 -7.77 -14.44 7.27
CA SER A 175 -6.85 -15.22 8.11
C SER A 175 -5.39 -14.81 8.01
N ALA A 176 -5.09 -13.79 7.19
CA ALA A 176 -3.71 -13.37 6.93
C ALA A 176 -3.17 -12.42 8.00
N SER A 177 -1.86 -12.43 8.14
CA SER A 177 -1.09 -11.53 9.01
C SER A 177 -0.06 -10.74 8.21
N VAL A 178 0.30 -9.58 8.74
CA VAL A 178 1.39 -8.74 8.23
C VAL A 178 2.64 -8.98 9.07
N HIS A 179 3.74 -9.33 8.41
CA HIS A 179 5.06 -9.51 9.01
C HIS A 179 6.03 -8.49 8.41
N THR A 180 6.55 -7.57 9.22
CA THR A 180 7.59 -6.63 8.76
C THR A 180 8.92 -6.99 9.38
N ARG A 181 9.92 -7.30 8.54
CA ARG A 181 11.30 -7.54 8.94
C ARG A 181 12.16 -6.34 8.57
N VAL A 182 13.02 -5.93 9.49
CA VAL A 182 13.97 -4.84 9.31
C VAL A 182 15.38 -5.38 9.55
N ASN A 183 16.22 -5.38 8.52
CA ASN A 183 17.53 -6.03 8.53
C ASN A 183 17.43 -7.49 9.03
N GLY A 184 16.45 -8.24 8.52
CA GLY A 184 16.17 -9.64 8.84
C GLY A 184 15.53 -9.89 10.22
N ARG A 185 15.24 -8.84 11.01
CA ARG A 185 14.59 -8.97 12.34
C ARG A 185 13.13 -8.60 12.26
N GLU A 186 12.24 -9.49 12.70
CA GLU A 186 10.81 -9.18 12.78
C GLU A 186 10.56 -8.01 13.74
N ARG A 187 9.78 -7.04 13.28
CA ARG A 187 9.41 -5.81 14.00
C ARG A 187 7.91 -5.63 14.11
N GLN A 188 7.19 -6.03 13.07
CA GLN A 188 5.73 -6.08 13.11
C GLN A 188 5.29 -7.51 12.82
N ASN A 189 4.29 -7.96 13.56
CA ASN A 189 3.57 -9.20 13.35
C ASN A 189 2.17 -8.99 13.92
N TYR A 190 1.18 -8.88 13.03
CA TYR A 190 -0.18 -8.60 13.45
C TYR A 190 -1.21 -9.14 12.43
N PRO A 191 -2.34 -9.68 12.91
CA PRO A 191 -3.38 -10.21 12.05
C PRO A 191 -4.19 -9.10 11.40
N LEU A 192 -4.59 -9.27 10.15
CA LEU A 192 -5.49 -8.35 9.45
C LEU A 192 -6.90 -8.34 10.07
N SER A 193 -7.30 -9.40 10.75
CA SER A 193 -8.56 -9.47 11.51
C SER A 193 -8.65 -8.49 12.69
N ASP A 194 -7.52 -7.85 13.10
CA ASP A 194 -7.50 -6.79 14.13
C ASP A 194 -7.92 -5.41 13.61
N MET A 195 -8.25 -5.28 12.31
CA MET A 195 -8.73 -4.01 11.75
C MET A 195 -10.05 -3.56 12.42
N ILE A 196 -10.15 -2.26 12.69
CA ILE A 196 -11.37 -1.61 13.20
C ILE A 196 -12.41 -1.51 12.08
N PHE A 197 -11.98 -1.07 10.90
CA PHE A 197 -12.79 -1.06 9.69
C PHE A 197 -12.19 -2.08 8.71
N GLU A 198 -12.88 -3.20 8.56
CA GLU A 198 -12.47 -4.25 7.61
C GLU A 198 -12.61 -3.74 6.16
N PRO A 199 -11.91 -4.34 5.18
CA PRO A 199 -11.76 -3.80 3.83
C PRO A 199 -13.05 -3.42 3.11
N LEU A 200 -14.10 -4.26 3.16
CA LEU A 200 -15.35 -3.96 2.42
C LEU A 200 -16.13 -2.82 3.06
N THR A 201 -16.22 -2.79 4.39
CA THR A 201 -16.83 -1.69 5.14
C THR A 201 -16.05 -0.39 4.93
N LEU A 202 -14.73 -0.45 4.94
CA LEU A 202 -13.85 0.70 4.70
C LEU A 202 -14.08 1.31 3.32
N LEU A 203 -14.00 0.51 2.25
CA LEU A 203 -14.23 0.98 0.88
C LEU A 203 -15.65 1.53 0.68
N SER A 204 -16.67 0.87 1.25
CA SER A 204 -18.03 1.39 1.24
C SER A 204 -18.08 2.81 1.81
N ARG A 205 -17.60 3.01 3.05
CA ARG A 205 -17.60 4.32 3.72
C ARG A 205 -16.87 5.37 2.91
N LEU A 206 -15.65 5.09 2.44
CA LEU A 206 -14.88 6.01 1.59
C LEU A 206 -15.60 6.37 0.30
N SER A 207 -16.36 5.43 -0.29
CA SER A 207 -17.15 5.68 -1.51
C SER A 207 -18.33 6.62 -1.28
N HIS A 208 -18.80 6.78 -0.04
CA HIS A 208 -19.80 7.78 0.33
C HIS A 208 -19.21 9.17 0.52
N ASP A 209 -17.93 9.24 0.93
CA ASP A 209 -17.23 10.53 1.10
C ASP A 209 -16.76 11.08 -0.25
N MET A 210 -16.24 10.21 -1.14
CA MET A 210 -15.70 10.60 -2.43
C MET A 210 -15.83 9.50 -3.48
N THR A 211 -15.85 9.89 -4.77
CA THR A 211 -15.76 8.90 -5.84
C THR A 211 -14.38 8.26 -5.86
N LEU A 212 -14.33 6.92 -5.85
CA LEU A 212 -13.13 6.15 -6.07
C LEU A 212 -13.09 5.70 -7.54
N GLU A 213 -11.95 5.88 -8.19
CA GLU A 213 -11.76 5.53 -9.61
C GLU A 213 -10.93 4.24 -9.75
N PRO A 214 -11.02 3.52 -10.87
CA PRO A 214 -10.17 2.36 -11.13
C PRO A 214 -8.69 2.71 -10.95
N GLY A 215 -7.96 1.88 -10.23
CA GLY A 215 -6.56 2.11 -9.88
C GLY A 215 -6.32 2.89 -8.60
N ASP A 216 -7.33 3.56 -8.02
CA ASP A 216 -7.17 4.21 -6.72
C ASP A 216 -6.79 3.20 -5.64
N LEU A 217 -6.00 3.67 -4.69
CA LEU A 217 -5.40 2.85 -3.63
C LEU A 217 -5.93 3.27 -2.26
N VAL A 218 -6.22 2.27 -1.43
CA VAL A 218 -6.54 2.47 -0.02
C VAL A 218 -5.58 1.62 0.82
N LEU A 219 -4.68 2.29 1.53
CA LEU A 219 -3.78 1.68 2.49
C LEU A 219 -4.51 1.55 3.82
N CYS A 220 -4.62 0.31 4.32
CA CYS A 220 -5.53 -0.02 5.43
C CYS A 220 -5.03 0.41 6.82
N GLY A 221 -3.88 1.04 6.89
CA GLY A 221 -3.22 1.38 8.15
C GLY A 221 -2.31 0.27 8.67
N THR A 222 -1.44 0.64 9.59
CA THR A 222 -0.51 -0.27 10.26
C THR A 222 -0.88 -0.50 11.71
N SER A 223 -0.33 -1.55 12.33
CA SER A 223 -0.45 -1.85 13.76
C SER A 223 0.86 -1.54 14.51
N VAL A 224 1.06 -2.15 15.65
CA VAL A 224 2.21 -1.92 16.53
C VAL A 224 3.53 -2.34 15.86
N GLY A 225 4.65 -1.67 16.20
CA GLY A 225 6.00 -2.08 15.78
C GLY A 225 6.65 -1.21 14.71
N SER A 226 5.95 -0.19 14.18
CA SER A 226 6.58 0.85 13.35
C SER A 226 7.67 1.57 14.15
N LEU A 227 8.88 1.71 13.57
CA LEU A 227 10.06 2.29 14.18
C LEU A 227 10.83 3.13 13.15
N PRO A 228 11.69 4.06 13.60
CA PRO A 228 12.53 4.85 12.70
C PRO A 228 13.59 3.98 12.01
N MET A 229 13.82 4.27 10.73
CA MET A 229 14.88 3.68 9.92
C MET A 229 16.17 4.50 9.98
N ARG A 230 17.30 3.83 9.77
CA ARG A 230 18.61 4.46 9.51
C ARG A 230 18.99 4.25 8.04
N PRO A 231 19.77 5.13 7.43
CA PRO A 231 20.29 4.88 6.08
C PRO A 231 20.94 3.50 5.97
N GLY A 232 20.66 2.78 4.88
CA GLY A 232 21.10 1.41 4.67
C GLY A 232 20.18 0.34 5.25
N THR A 233 19.03 0.70 5.84
CA THR A 233 18.04 -0.27 6.36
C THR A 233 17.32 -0.98 5.22
N ASP A 234 17.33 -2.32 5.25
CA ASP A 234 16.48 -3.17 4.41
C ASP A 234 15.16 -3.45 5.14
N VAL A 235 14.05 -3.27 4.41
CA VAL A 235 12.69 -3.51 4.90
C VAL A 235 12.04 -4.55 4.01
N GLU A 236 11.52 -5.60 4.63
CA GLU A 236 10.70 -6.64 3.97
C GLU A 236 9.35 -6.72 4.68
N ILE A 237 8.29 -6.63 3.90
CA ILE A 237 6.91 -6.76 4.40
C ILE A 237 6.29 -7.95 3.68
N GLU A 238 5.97 -8.97 4.45
CA GLU A 238 5.27 -10.16 4.01
C GLU A 238 3.82 -10.13 4.50
N ILE A 239 2.90 -10.49 3.63
CA ILE A 239 1.51 -10.80 4.02
C ILE A 239 1.24 -12.24 3.61
N ASP A 240 0.79 -13.06 4.57
CA ASP A 240 0.52 -14.48 4.36
C ASP A 240 -0.34 -14.70 3.12
N GLY A 241 0.17 -15.46 2.15
CA GLY A 241 -0.54 -15.77 0.91
C GLY A 241 -0.53 -14.67 -0.17
N LEU A 242 -0.03 -13.46 0.11
CA LEU A 242 0.02 -12.35 -0.86
C LEU A 242 1.42 -12.12 -1.44
N GLY A 243 2.48 -12.45 -0.70
CA GLY A 243 3.86 -12.33 -1.13
C GLY A 243 4.72 -11.43 -0.24
N VAL A 244 5.84 -10.94 -0.79
CA VAL A 244 6.84 -10.14 -0.07
C VAL A 244 7.17 -8.86 -0.84
N LEU A 245 6.95 -7.72 -0.23
CA LEU A 245 7.44 -6.42 -0.68
C LEU A 245 8.78 -6.14 -0.02
N SER A 246 9.80 -5.79 -0.80
CA SER A 246 11.09 -5.38 -0.24
C SER A 246 11.53 -4.02 -0.78
N ASN A 247 12.21 -3.26 0.05
CA ASN A 247 12.84 -1.99 -0.32
C ASN A 247 13.99 -1.66 0.64
N ARG A 248 14.89 -0.78 0.20
CA ARG A 248 16.00 -0.28 0.99
C ARG A 248 15.83 1.22 1.23
N TYR A 249 16.05 1.65 2.47
CA TYR A 249 16.11 3.05 2.85
C TYR A 249 17.55 3.56 2.80
N GLY A 250 17.84 4.60 1.98
CA GLY A 250 19.21 5.09 1.81
C GLY A 250 19.33 6.47 1.20
#